data_bd72b69362d2773ef87c79f187372335
#
_entry.id   bd72b69362d2773ef87c79f187372335
#
_cell.length_a   1.000
_cell.length_b   1.000
_cell.length_c   1.000
_cell.angle_alpha   90.00
_cell.angle_beta   90.00
_cell.angle_gamma   90.00
#
_symmetry.space_group_name_H-M   'P 1'
#
loop_
_entity.id
_entity.type
_entity.pdbx_description
1 polymer ?
#
loop_
_entity_poly.entity_id
_entity_poly.type
_entity_poly.pdbx_seq_one_letter_code
_entity_poly.pdbx_strand_id
1 'polypeptide(L)'
;MSKKKFKMPSSYVIIMGIVILVAILSWILPGGAYDYVDPTASKLEPIAGTFHEVESNPQGLGSIILAPINGFMDAVDIILYTLVIGGFLAVVMKTGAIDAGIGAIIRKLEGREKLLIPVLMLVFSIAGAAFGIEEETLPFFPVLIPVLLAAGYDTLVGLSIIKMGAALGVMGSIANPFAVAIASRFAGISMTDGIVIRCVLLAIYIPAGIIFTMRYAEKVRKDATKSLVYAQAEENKKFFLKGGNDVNAMPELTTKRKLILLVFGLSFVIMIWGVLAWEDLGITIWPTMWWWFPELCGVFLAASVIVAVIDRMDADTFIDTFLNGAKDLIGVAIIIGVARGVSIVMNDAMITDTILHFGENLLTSVSSAVFSCLTYIVYLVLSFFVPSSSGLATLSMGIMAPLADFANVGREIVVIAYAAANSMLALVAPTCGLLMGVLEMTRTSYGTWMKFVGKFLIFIALATMVVLAGATIILY
;
A
#
# COMPACT_ATOMS: atom_id res chain seq x y z
N MET A 1 -3.21 29.56 -30.92
CA MET A 1 -3.39 29.48 -29.45
C MET A 1 -2.94 28.13 -28.97
N SER A 2 -1.76 28.02 -28.37
CA SER A 2 -1.24 26.78 -27.77
C SER A 2 -2.17 26.39 -26.62
N LYS A 3 -2.85 25.25 -26.70
CA LYS A 3 -3.59 24.68 -25.57
C LYS A 3 -2.58 24.45 -24.45
N LYS A 4 -2.62 25.27 -23.40
CA LYS A 4 -1.88 24.99 -22.15
C LYS A 4 -2.23 23.57 -21.74
N LYS A 5 -1.28 22.61 -21.88
CA LYS A 5 -1.45 21.27 -21.34
C LYS A 5 -1.64 21.44 -19.83
N PHE A 6 -2.77 21.02 -19.31
CA PHE A 6 -3.05 20.99 -17.89
C PHE A 6 -1.97 20.10 -17.24
N LYS A 7 -1.03 20.73 -16.52
CA LYS A 7 -0.08 19.98 -15.69
C LYS A 7 -0.81 19.59 -14.41
N MET A 8 -0.88 18.30 -14.13
CA MET A 8 -1.41 17.83 -12.84
C MET A 8 -0.59 18.46 -11.71
N PRO A 9 -1.25 18.90 -10.64
CA PRO A 9 -0.57 19.41 -9.45
C PRO A 9 0.34 18.34 -8.82
N SER A 10 1.26 18.76 -7.97
CA SER A 10 2.06 17.84 -7.16
C SER A 10 1.18 17.07 -6.16
N SER A 11 1.67 15.92 -5.67
CA SER A 11 1.00 15.11 -4.65
C SER A 11 0.57 15.92 -3.44
N TYR A 12 1.43 16.82 -2.96
CA TYR A 12 1.14 17.71 -1.83
C TYR A 12 -0.08 18.60 -2.07
N VAL A 13 -0.17 19.22 -3.25
CA VAL A 13 -1.28 20.10 -3.61
C VAL A 13 -2.59 19.32 -3.71
N ILE A 14 -2.56 18.11 -4.25
CA ILE A 14 -3.74 17.25 -4.35
C ILE A 14 -4.25 16.90 -2.95
N ILE A 15 -3.36 16.42 -2.07
CA ILE A 15 -3.74 16.00 -0.71
C ILE A 15 -4.23 17.20 0.11
N MET A 16 -3.55 18.35 0.06
CA MET A 16 -4.03 19.56 0.73
C MET A 16 -5.38 20.04 0.18
N GLY A 17 -5.62 19.87 -1.13
CA GLY A 17 -6.93 20.13 -1.72
C GLY A 17 -8.03 19.23 -1.12
N ILE A 18 -7.71 17.97 -0.80
CA ILE A 18 -8.65 17.05 -0.13
C ILE A 18 -8.86 17.46 1.33
N VAL A 19 -7.80 17.84 2.06
CA VAL A 19 -7.93 18.37 3.43
C VAL A 19 -8.91 19.56 3.46
N ILE A 20 -8.76 20.51 2.51
CA ILE A 20 -9.66 21.65 2.38
C ILE A 20 -11.08 21.19 2.04
N LEU A 21 -11.24 20.25 1.11
CA LEU A 21 -12.55 19.69 0.75
C LEU A 21 -13.24 19.07 1.96
N VAL A 22 -12.54 18.27 2.74
CA VAL A 22 -13.08 17.63 3.95
C VAL A 22 -13.44 18.68 5.01
N ALA A 23 -12.60 19.70 5.18
CA ALA A 23 -12.94 20.82 6.06
C ALA A 23 -14.21 21.56 5.60
N ILE A 24 -14.42 21.75 4.29
CA ILE A 24 -15.68 22.31 3.77
C ILE A 24 -16.86 21.36 4.03
N LEU A 25 -16.69 20.05 3.84
CA LEU A 25 -17.73 19.06 4.11
C LEU A 25 -18.16 19.06 5.58
N SER A 26 -17.27 19.37 6.52
CA SER A 26 -17.59 19.48 7.96
C SER A 26 -18.57 20.62 8.31
N TRP A 27 -18.78 21.58 7.41
CA TRP A 27 -19.78 22.65 7.54
C TRP A 27 -21.15 22.25 6.98
N ILE A 28 -21.20 21.18 6.20
CA ILE A 28 -22.41 20.73 5.48
C ILE A 28 -23.00 19.48 6.14
N LEU A 29 -22.12 18.54 6.52
CA LEU A 29 -22.54 17.30 7.13
C LEU A 29 -22.79 17.47 8.63
N PRO A 30 -23.86 16.89 9.19
CA PRO A 30 -24.07 16.89 10.63
C PRO A 30 -22.99 16.05 11.33
N GLY A 31 -22.62 16.44 12.54
CA GLY A 31 -21.80 15.62 13.42
C GLY A 31 -22.58 14.38 13.88
N GLY A 32 -21.92 13.23 13.89
CA GLY A 32 -22.51 11.99 14.35
C GLY A 32 -21.52 11.14 15.11
N ALA A 33 -22.02 10.34 16.02
CA ALA A 33 -21.23 9.36 16.77
C ALA A 33 -22.03 8.11 17.02
N TYR A 34 -21.33 6.97 17.13
CA TYR A 34 -21.85 5.74 17.73
C TYR A 34 -21.39 5.67 19.18
N ASP A 35 -22.10 4.87 20.01
CA ASP A 35 -21.54 4.42 21.26
C ASP A 35 -20.44 3.40 20.98
N TYR A 36 -19.37 3.40 21.78
CA TYR A 36 -18.22 2.52 21.60
C TYR A 36 -18.12 1.50 22.73
N VAL A 37 -17.67 0.27 22.42
CA VAL A 37 -17.46 -0.80 23.41
C VAL A 37 -16.48 -0.36 24.48
N ASP A 38 -15.39 0.27 24.09
CA ASP A 38 -14.43 0.93 24.97
C ASP A 38 -14.03 2.30 24.37
N PRO A 39 -14.60 3.40 24.87
CA PRO A 39 -14.30 4.73 24.37
C PRO A 39 -12.87 5.20 24.66
N THR A 40 -12.11 4.46 25.48
CA THR A 40 -10.70 4.77 25.81
C THR A 40 -9.70 3.98 24.98
N ALA A 41 -10.18 3.03 24.17
CA ALA A 41 -9.32 2.22 23.31
C ALA A 41 -8.67 3.06 22.21
N SER A 42 -7.43 2.72 21.86
CA SER A 42 -6.73 3.34 20.73
C SER A 42 -7.40 3.10 19.37
N LYS A 43 -8.23 2.05 19.27
CA LYS A 43 -9.09 1.73 18.14
C LYS A 43 -10.52 1.61 18.64
N LEU A 44 -11.36 2.53 18.20
CA LEU A 44 -12.76 2.63 18.62
C LEU A 44 -13.60 1.57 17.90
N GLU A 45 -14.32 0.74 18.66
CA GLU A 45 -15.27 -0.26 18.15
C GLU A 45 -16.69 0.25 18.37
N PRO A 46 -17.41 0.65 17.31
CA PRO A 46 -18.76 1.19 17.44
C PRO A 46 -19.80 0.07 17.67
N ILE A 47 -20.84 0.40 18.44
CA ILE A 47 -21.96 -0.48 18.71
C ILE A 47 -23.05 -0.21 17.66
N ALA A 48 -23.44 -1.24 16.92
CA ALA A 48 -24.47 -1.14 15.87
C ALA A 48 -25.81 -0.63 16.43
N GLY A 49 -26.48 0.25 15.68
CA GLY A 49 -27.79 0.80 16.04
C GLY A 49 -27.76 1.90 17.11
N THR A 50 -26.59 2.34 17.56
CA THR A 50 -26.45 3.41 18.56
C THR A 50 -26.13 4.79 17.95
N PHE A 51 -26.18 4.90 16.62
CA PHE A 51 -25.89 6.19 15.97
C PHE A 51 -26.80 7.29 16.50
N HIS A 52 -26.20 8.41 16.84
CA HIS A 52 -26.92 9.62 17.27
C HIS A 52 -26.17 10.87 16.72
N GLU A 53 -26.95 11.90 16.46
CA GLU A 53 -26.38 13.18 16.08
C GLU A 53 -25.71 13.83 17.30
N VAL A 54 -24.52 14.38 17.07
CA VAL A 54 -23.77 15.15 18.06
C VAL A 54 -23.59 16.59 17.56
N GLU A 55 -23.16 17.47 18.47
CA GLU A 55 -22.84 18.85 18.08
C GLU A 55 -21.78 18.84 16.99
N SER A 56 -22.09 19.47 15.86
CA SER A 56 -21.17 19.58 14.74
C SER A 56 -19.94 20.39 15.14
N ASN A 57 -18.75 19.91 14.76
CA ASN A 57 -17.49 20.60 14.96
C ASN A 57 -16.87 21.04 13.62
N PRO A 58 -17.40 22.10 12.99
CA PRO A 58 -16.93 22.56 11.67
C PRO A 58 -15.46 22.98 11.72
N GLN A 59 -14.67 22.40 10.82
CA GLN A 59 -13.24 22.62 10.77
C GLN A 59 -12.88 23.89 10.01
N GLY A 60 -12.17 24.78 10.69
CA GLY A 60 -11.77 26.07 10.16
C GLY A 60 -10.36 26.11 9.59
N LEU A 61 -9.88 27.32 9.28
CA LEU A 61 -8.54 27.53 8.72
C LEU A 61 -7.43 27.00 9.64
N GLY A 62 -7.60 27.12 10.96
CA GLY A 62 -6.66 26.58 11.94
C GLY A 62 -6.48 25.07 11.81
N SER A 63 -7.58 24.31 11.71
CA SER A 63 -7.56 22.87 11.52
C SER A 63 -6.90 22.48 10.19
N ILE A 64 -7.17 23.19 9.12
CA ILE A 64 -6.54 22.96 7.80
C ILE A 64 -5.01 23.13 7.89
N ILE A 65 -4.54 24.16 8.59
CA ILE A 65 -3.11 24.44 8.76
C ILE A 65 -2.45 23.37 9.67
N LEU A 66 -3.14 22.93 10.72
CA LEU A 66 -2.63 21.95 11.67
C LEU A 66 -2.77 20.49 11.17
N ALA A 67 -3.64 20.22 10.20
CA ALA A 67 -3.88 18.88 9.67
C ALA A 67 -2.59 18.14 9.26
N PRO A 68 -1.65 18.74 8.49
CA PRO A 68 -0.38 18.09 8.16
C PRO A 68 0.47 17.79 9.40
N ILE A 69 0.47 18.68 10.39
CA ILE A 69 1.27 18.55 11.61
C ILE A 69 0.71 17.40 12.47
N ASN A 70 -0.59 17.40 12.71
CA ASN A 70 -1.26 16.36 13.46
C ASN A 70 -1.17 15.00 12.75
N GLY A 71 -1.30 15.00 11.41
CA GLY A 71 -1.12 13.81 10.59
C GLY A 71 0.31 13.28 10.65
N PHE A 72 1.31 14.15 10.74
CA PHE A 72 2.71 13.76 10.95
C PHE A 72 2.92 13.10 12.31
N MET A 73 2.31 13.64 13.36
CA MET A 73 2.38 13.06 14.72
C MET A 73 1.65 11.70 14.79
N ASP A 74 0.53 11.55 14.10
CA ASP A 74 -0.25 10.31 14.04
C ASP A 74 0.45 9.18 13.25
N ALA A 75 1.26 9.54 12.25
CA ALA A 75 1.98 8.60 11.38
C ALA A 75 3.49 8.52 11.69
N VAL A 76 3.93 8.93 12.87
CA VAL A 76 5.36 9.06 13.22
C VAL A 76 6.13 7.75 13.09
N ASP A 77 5.52 6.63 13.40
CA ASP A 77 6.09 5.29 13.30
C ASP A 77 6.40 4.90 11.84
N ILE A 78 5.46 5.11 10.92
CA ILE A 78 5.63 4.87 9.47
C ILE A 78 6.68 5.83 8.89
N ILE A 79 6.65 7.09 9.32
CA ILE A 79 7.60 8.11 8.90
C ILE A 79 9.02 7.73 9.32
N LEU A 80 9.20 7.34 10.60
CA LEU A 80 10.49 6.89 11.12
C LEU A 80 11.00 5.65 10.35
N TYR A 81 10.12 4.67 10.14
CA TYR A 81 10.43 3.48 9.34
C TYR A 81 10.92 3.86 7.93
N THR A 82 10.23 4.77 7.26
CA THR A 82 10.60 5.25 5.92
C THR A 82 12.00 5.87 5.90
N LEU A 83 12.33 6.69 6.90
CA LEU A 83 13.66 7.33 7.01
C LEU A 83 14.76 6.31 7.31
N VAL A 84 14.50 5.37 8.21
CA VAL A 84 15.46 4.29 8.56
C VAL A 84 15.75 3.41 7.35
N ILE A 85 14.73 3.03 6.59
CA ILE A 85 14.89 2.29 5.34
C ILE A 85 15.76 3.07 4.34
N GLY A 86 15.53 4.36 4.19
CA GLY A 86 16.36 5.20 3.31
C GLY A 86 17.82 5.16 3.71
N GLY A 87 18.11 5.30 5.00
CA GLY A 87 19.46 5.20 5.56
C GLY A 87 20.10 3.83 5.33
N PHE A 88 19.38 2.75 5.64
CA PHE A 88 19.84 1.37 5.41
C PHE A 88 20.20 1.12 3.94
N LEU A 89 19.30 1.49 3.02
CA LEU A 89 19.54 1.30 1.60
C LEU A 89 20.77 2.07 1.10
N ALA A 90 20.96 3.31 1.54
CA ALA A 90 22.12 4.11 1.18
C ALA A 90 23.43 3.46 1.64
N VAL A 91 23.46 2.90 2.87
CA VAL A 91 24.62 2.17 3.39
C VAL A 91 24.92 0.94 2.53
N VAL A 92 23.92 0.14 2.18
CA VAL A 92 24.08 -1.04 1.32
C VAL A 92 24.52 -0.63 -0.09
N MET A 93 23.90 0.40 -0.68
CA MET A 93 24.26 0.92 -2.02
C MET A 93 25.69 1.45 -2.07
N LYS A 94 26.17 2.11 -1.01
CA LYS A 94 27.54 2.63 -0.91
C LYS A 94 28.60 1.55 -1.10
N THR A 95 28.31 0.29 -0.68
CA THR A 95 29.23 -0.85 -0.85
C THR A 95 29.34 -1.35 -2.29
N GLY A 96 28.45 -0.92 -3.18
CA GLY A 96 28.31 -1.44 -4.54
C GLY A 96 27.78 -2.90 -4.59
N ALA A 97 27.27 -3.42 -3.48
CA ALA A 97 26.77 -4.80 -3.43
C ALA A 97 25.48 -4.96 -4.25
N ILE A 98 24.56 -3.97 -4.19
CA ILE A 98 23.33 -3.96 -4.98
C ILE A 98 23.66 -3.94 -6.47
N ASP A 99 24.54 -3.04 -6.92
CA ASP A 99 24.94 -2.93 -8.34
C ASP A 99 25.59 -4.23 -8.84
N ALA A 100 26.45 -4.85 -8.01
CA ALA A 100 27.06 -6.14 -8.34
C ALA A 100 26.01 -7.27 -8.43
N GLY A 101 25.02 -7.27 -7.54
CA GLY A 101 23.90 -8.20 -7.55
C GLY A 101 23.02 -8.03 -8.79
N ILE A 102 22.67 -6.78 -9.13
CA ILE A 102 21.93 -6.41 -10.34
C ILE A 102 22.66 -6.91 -11.58
N GLY A 103 23.96 -6.61 -11.71
CA GLY A 103 24.76 -7.05 -12.83
C GLY A 103 24.82 -8.57 -12.96
N ALA A 104 24.92 -9.30 -11.85
CA ALA A 104 24.89 -10.75 -11.85
C ALA A 104 23.53 -11.32 -12.29
N ILE A 105 22.40 -10.72 -11.82
CA ILE A 105 21.05 -11.12 -12.23
C ILE A 105 20.83 -10.88 -13.71
N ILE A 106 21.19 -9.71 -14.22
CA ILE A 106 21.02 -9.35 -15.65
C ILE A 106 21.82 -10.33 -16.52
N ARG A 107 23.10 -10.58 -16.21
CA ARG A 107 23.94 -11.56 -16.94
C ARG A 107 23.32 -12.97 -16.92
N LYS A 108 22.76 -13.40 -15.78
CA LYS A 108 22.13 -14.73 -15.66
C LYS A 108 20.80 -14.84 -16.40
N LEU A 109 20.08 -13.72 -16.54
CA LEU A 109 18.76 -13.65 -17.18
C LEU A 109 18.82 -13.20 -18.64
N GLU A 110 20.01 -13.08 -19.22
CA GLU A 110 20.20 -12.66 -20.61
C GLU A 110 19.26 -13.46 -21.55
N GLY A 111 18.39 -12.74 -22.27
CA GLY A 111 17.34 -13.32 -23.10
C GLY A 111 16.07 -13.80 -22.37
N ARG A 112 16.02 -13.76 -21.05
CA ARG A 112 14.87 -14.18 -20.22
C ARG A 112 14.31 -13.10 -19.30
N GLU A 113 14.66 -11.82 -19.53
CA GLU A 113 14.29 -10.69 -18.67
C GLU A 113 12.76 -10.55 -18.53
N LYS A 114 11.99 -11.06 -19.52
CA LYS A 114 10.52 -11.08 -19.46
C LYS A 114 9.97 -11.88 -18.27
N LEU A 115 10.71 -12.86 -17.77
CA LEU A 115 10.30 -13.68 -16.63
C LEU A 115 10.38 -12.93 -15.30
N LEU A 116 11.15 -11.84 -15.21
CA LEU A 116 11.20 -10.99 -14.01
C LEU A 116 9.81 -10.48 -13.62
N ILE A 117 9.00 -10.07 -14.61
CA ILE A 117 7.69 -9.48 -14.36
C ILE A 117 6.75 -10.46 -13.64
N PRO A 118 6.42 -11.64 -14.22
CA PRO A 118 5.49 -12.56 -13.58
C PRO A 118 6.03 -13.13 -12.27
N VAL A 119 7.33 -13.41 -12.17
CA VAL A 119 7.93 -13.98 -10.96
C VAL A 119 7.89 -12.98 -9.81
N LEU A 120 8.38 -11.77 -10.00
CA LEU A 120 8.39 -10.75 -8.96
C LEU A 120 6.98 -10.32 -8.58
N MET A 121 6.08 -10.14 -9.56
CA MET A 121 4.71 -9.77 -9.30
C MET A 121 3.96 -10.85 -8.50
N LEU A 122 4.22 -12.14 -8.80
CA LEU A 122 3.69 -13.26 -8.03
C LEU A 122 4.23 -13.25 -6.58
N VAL A 123 5.52 -13.00 -6.38
CA VAL A 123 6.13 -12.89 -5.04
C VAL A 123 5.47 -11.79 -4.22
N PHE A 124 5.32 -10.57 -4.79
CA PHE A 124 4.65 -9.47 -4.09
C PHE A 124 3.17 -9.76 -3.85
N SER A 125 2.49 -10.43 -4.79
CA SER A 125 1.08 -10.80 -4.59
C SER A 125 0.90 -11.85 -3.50
N ILE A 126 1.78 -12.85 -3.43
CA ILE A 126 1.76 -13.85 -2.34
C ILE A 126 2.03 -13.17 -0.99
N ALA A 127 3.03 -12.29 -0.94
CA ALA A 127 3.34 -11.52 0.25
C ALA A 127 2.16 -10.64 0.70
N GLY A 128 1.50 -9.95 -0.23
CA GLY A 128 0.28 -9.18 0.03
C GLY A 128 -0.87 -10.03 0.56
N ALA A 129 -1.10 -11.22 -0.05
CA ALA A 129 -2.17 -12.12 0.35
C ALA A 129 -1.93 -12.79 1.71
N ALA A 130 -0.67 -13.08 2.04
CA ALA A 130 -0.31 -13.80 3.25
C ALA A 130 -0.18 -12.91 4.48
N PHE A 131 0.48 -11.75 4.36
CA PHE A 131 0.74 -10.89 5.52
C PHE A 131 0.49 -9.38 5.26
N GLY A 132 -0.11 -9.04 4.13
CA GLY A 132 -0.60 -7.68 3.89
C GLY A 132 0.49 -6.64 3.66
N ILE A 133 1.60 -7.03 2.99
CA ILE A 133 2.72 -6.12 2.73
C ILE A 133 2.26 -4.87 1.97
N GLU A 134 2.48 -3.72 2.56
CA GLU A 134 2.17 -2.39 1.97
C GLU A 134 3.39 -1.47 2.10
N GLU A 135 3.63 -0.90 3.29
CA GLU A 135 4.73 0.01 3.58
C GLU A 135 6.09 -0.68 3.47
N GLU A 136 6.16 -1.95 3.78
CA GLU A 136 7.35 -2.79 3.67
C GLU A 136 7.81 -2.98 2.21
N THR A 137 6.98 -2.56 1.24
CA THR A 137 7.39 -2.55 -0.17
C THR A 137 8.33 -1.40 -0.52
N LEU A 138 8.38 -0.33 0.28
CA LEU A 138 9.20 0.87 0.01
C LEU A 138 10.66 0.56 -0.34
N PRO A 139 11.36 -0.32 0.40
CA PRO A 139 12.77 -0.63 0.12
C PRO A 139 13.02 -1.29 -1.23
N PHE A 140 12.01 -1.92 -1.81
CA PHE A 140 12.19 -2.64 -3.09
C PHE A 140 12.21 -1.70 -4.30
N PHE A 141 11.67 -0.49 -4.20
CA PHE A 141 11.65 0.45 -5.32
C PHE A 141 13.06 0.88 -5.76
N PRO A 142 13.94 1.39 -4.87
CA PRO A 142 15.29 1.78 -5.28
C PRO A 142 16.16 0.60 -5.72
N VAL A 143 15.79 -0.62 -5.37
CA VAL A 143 16.51 -1.85 -5.79
C VAL A 143 16.02 -2.36 -7.14
N LEU A 144 14.71 -2.46 -7.34
CA LEU A 144 14.15 -3.10 -8.53
C LEU A 144 13.98 -2.14 -9.72
N ILE A 145 13.75 -0.84 -9.49
CA ILE A 145 13.63 0.12 -10.59
C ILE A 145 14.89 0.15 -11.46
N PRO A 146 16.13 0.26 -10.92
CA PRO A 146 17.35 0.19 -11.73
C PRO A 146 17.46 -1.11 -12.54
N VAL A 147 17.14 -2.28 -11.94
CA VAL A 147 17.16 -3.58 -12.64
C VAL A 147 16.25 -3.56 -13.85
N LEU A 148 15.03 -3.07 -13.67
CA LEU A 148 14.02 -3.04 -14.73
C LEU A 148 14.35 -2.03 -15.83
N LEU A 149 14.90 -0.86 -15.47
CA LEU A 149 15.37 0.12 -16.43
C LEU A 149 16.55 -0.43 -17.26
N ALA A 150 17.49 -1.14 -16.62
CA ALA A 150 18.61 -1.79 -17.31
C ALA A 150 18.14 -2.92 -18.23
N ALA A 151 17.04 -3.63 -17.88
CA ALA A 151 16.39 -4.62 -18.72
C ALA A 151 15.54 -4.03 -19.86
N GLY A 152 15.53 -2.69 -20.03
CA GLY A 152 14.82 -1.99 -21.11
C GLY A 152 13.33 -1.71 -20.84
N TYR A 153 12.91 -1.78 -19.58
CA TYR A 153 11.57 -1.38 -19.13
C TYR A 153 11.56 0.05 -18.61
N ASP A 154 10.41 0.57 -18.20
CA ASP A 154 10.25 1.88 -17.59
C ASP A 154 9.87 1.80 -16.10
N THR A 155 9.79 2.95 -15.42
CA THR A 155 9.44 3.03 -14.00
C THR A 155 8.02 2.56 -13.70
N LEU A 156 7.08 2.65 -14.65
CA LEU A 156 5.71 2.16 -14.48
C LEU A 156 5.64 0.63 -14.40
N VAL A 157 6.52 -0.07 -15.13
CA VAL A 157 6.63 -1.54 -15.00
C VAL A 157 7.06 -1.91 -13.59
N GLY A 158 8.07 -1.20 -13.04
CA GLY A 158 8.51 -1.44 -11.67
C GLY A 158 7.44 -1.12 -10.62
N LEU A 159 6.76 0.01 -10.79
CA LEU A 159 5.65 0.41 -9.92
C LEU A 159 4.51 -0.63 -9.95
N SER A 160 4.19 -1.17 -11.14
CA SER A 160 3.20 -2.25 -11.28
C SER A 160 3.62 -3.53 -10.56
N ILE A 161 4.87 -3.95 -10.75
CA ILE A 161 5.35 -5.19 -10.14
C ILE A 161 5.25 -5.11 -8.62
N ILE A 162 5.72 -4.02 -8.02
CA ILE A 162 5.82 -3.89 -6.57
C ILE A 162 4.46 -3.50 -5.99
N LYS A 163 3.99 -2.27 -6.27
CA LYS A 163 2.79 -1.71 -5.61
C LYS A 163 1.51 -2.40 -6.05
N MET A 164 1.30 -2.57 -7.38
CA MET A 164 0.11 -3.25 -7.86
C MET A 164 0.16 -4.74 -7.55
N GLY A 165 1.33 -5.40 -7.65
CA GLY A 165 1.49 -6.80 -7.27
C GLY A 165 1.09 -7.03 -5.81
N ALA A 166 1.64 -6.27 -4.87
CA ALA A 166 1.29 -6.35 -3.45
C ALA A 166 -0.20 -6.10 -3.21
N ALA A 167 -0.75 -5.01 -3.78
CA ALA A 167 -2.16 -4.67 -3.60
C ALA A 167 -3.12 -5.73 -4.14
N LEU A 168 -2.85 -6.35 -5.29
CA LEU A 168 -3.67 -7.46 -5.81
C LEU A 168 -3.68 -8.65 -4.86
N GLY A 169 -2.57 -8.90 -4.17
CA GLY A 169 -2.49 -9.90 -3.09
C GLY A 169 -3.36 -9.50 -1.90
N VAL A 170 -3.21 -8.27 -1.41
CA VAL A 170 -3.99 -7.74 -0.28
C VAL A 170 -5.49 -7.71 -0.59
N MET A 171 -5.90 -7.41 -1.83
CA MET A 171 -7.30 -7.47 -2.24
C MET A 171 -7.94 -8.85 -2.04
N GLY A 172 -7.17 -9.92 -2.23
CA GLY A 172 -7.65 -11.29 -2.01
C GLY A 172 -7.35 -11.85 -0.63
N SER A 173 -6.44 -11.27 0.12
CA SER A 173 -6.10 -11.50 1.55
C SER A 173 -6.42 -12.88 2.11
N ILE A 174 -5.54 -13.88 1.94
CA ILE A 174 -5.78 -15.24 2.48
C ILE A 174 -5.61 -15.26 4.01
N ALA A 175 -4.51 -14.66 4.50
CA ALA A 175 -4.11 -14.74 5.90
C ALA A 175 -3.55 -13.39 6.41
N ASN A 176 -3.99 -12.28 5.80
CA ASN A 176 -3.52 -10.95 6.15
C ASN A 176 -3.98 -10.54 7.56
N PRO A 177 -3.05 -10.38 8.53
CA PRO A 177 -3.39 -10.08 9.92
C PRO A 177 -3.96 -8.67 10.10
N PHE A 178 -3.59 -7.71 9.24
CA PHE A 178 -3.97 -6.30 9.36
C PHE A 178 -5.34 -5.98 8.75
N ALA A 179 -5.78 -6.77 7.79
CA ALA A 179 -7.07 -6.58 7.15
C ALA A 179 -8.04 -7.69 7.56
N VAL A 180 -7.88 -8.90 7.03
CA VAL A 180 -8.87 -9.97 7.18
C VAL A 180 -8.96 -10.49 8.61
N ALA A 181 -7.84 -10.69 9.33
CA ALA A 181 -7.91 -11.19 10.70
C ALA A 181 -8.65 -10.22 11.63
N ILE A 182 -8.30 -8.91 11.56
CA ILE A 182 -8.98 -7.87 12.34
C ILE A 182 -10.45 -7.78 11.94
N ALA A 183 -10.75 -7.70 10.63
CA ALA A 183 -12.12 -7.59 10.15
C ALA A 183 -12.97 -8.81 10.56
N SER A 184 -12.45 -10.03 10.41
CA SER A 184 -13.16 -11.26 10.82
C SER A 184 -13.44 -11.29 12.31
N ARG A 185 -12.46 -10.84 13.13
CA ARG A 185 -12.65 -10.75 14.60
C ARG A 185 -13.81 -9.82 14.96
N PHE A 186 -13.87 -8.61 14.38
CA PHE A 186 -14.95 -7.66 14.64
C PHE A 186 -16.28 -8.07 13.98
N ALA A 187 -16.22 -8.86 12.89
CA ALA A 187 -17.41 -9.48 12.29
C ALA A 187 -17.93 -10.68 13.10
N GLY A 188 -17.17 -11.17 14.09
CA GLY A 188 -17.52 -12.35 14.89
C GLY A 188 -17.48 -13.67 14.11
N ILE A 189 -16.58 -13.78 13.13
CA ILE A 189 -16.39 -14.97 12.28
C ILE A 189 -14.91 -15.43 12.28
N SER A 190 -14.69 -16.64 11.79
CA SER A 190 -13.30 -17.13 11.59
C SER A 190 -12.60 -16.40 10.45
N MET A 191 -11.29 -16.19 10.57
CA MET A 191 -10.47 -15.68 9.47
C MET A 191 -10.51 -16.60 8.24
N THR A 192 -10.80 -17.88 8.41
CA THR A 192 -10.91 -18.85 7.32
C THR A 192 -12.25 -18.82 6.58
N ASP A 193 -13.27 -18.18 7.16
CA ASP A 193 -14.58 -18.06 6.52
C ASP A 193 -14.45 -17.25 5.22
N GLY A 194 -15.03 -17.75 4.14
CA GLY A 194 -14.91 -17.15 2.81
C GLY A 194 -13.56 -17.34 2.11
N ILE A 195 -12.65 -18.19 2.63
CA ILE A 195 -11.32 -18.40 2.04
C ILE A 195 -11.38 -18.87 0.57
N VAL A 196 -12.39 -19.69 0.23
CA VAL A 196 -12.58 -20.16 -1.15
C VAL A 196 -12.87 -19.00 -2.09
N ILE A 197 -13.74 -18.06 -1.68
CA ILE A 197 -14.07 -16.87 -2.48
C ILE A 197 -12.82 -16.01 -2.66
N ARG A 198 -12.02 -15.83 -1.61
CA ARG A 198 -10.75 -15.09 -1.65
C ARG A 198 -9.74 -15.77 -2.58
N CYS A 199 -9.65 -17.09 -2.58
CA CYS A 199 -8.82 -17.83 -3.53
C CYS A 199 -9.27 -17.64 -4.98
N VAL A 200 -10.59 -17.63 -5.24
CA VAL A 200 -11.15 -17.34 -6.57
C VAL A 200 -10.79 -15.93 -7.02
N LEU A 201 -10.91 -14.93 -6.12
CA LEU A 201 -10.52 -13.56 -6.43
C LEU A 201 -9.01 -13.45 -6.73
N LEU A 202 -8.14 -14.08 -5.95
CA LEU A 202 -6.70 -14.12 -6.25
C LEU A 202 -6.38 -14.80 -7.58
N ALA A 203 -7.08 -15.88 -7.91
CA ALA A 203 -6.93 -16.57 -9.18
C ALA A 203 -7.35 -15.68 -10.39
N ILE A 204 -8.16 -14.65 -10.16
CA ILE A 204 -8.51 -13.64 -11.17
C ILE A 204 -7.51 -12.48 -11.12
N TYR A 205 -7.23 -11.91 -9.94
CA TYR A 205 -6.45 -10.70 -9.80
C TYR A 205 -5.00 -10.86 -10.23
N ILE A 206 -4.33 -11.92 -9.76
CA ILE A 206 -2.90 -12.11 -10.02
C ILE A 206 -2.62 -12.32 -11.50
N PRO A 207 -3.27 -13.28 -12.21
CA PRO A 207 -3.03 -13.44 -13.64
C PRO A 207 -3.42 -12.21 -14.45
N ALA A 208 -4.53 -11.53 -14.10
CA ALA A 208 -4.96 -10.32 -14.78
C ALA A 208 -3.91 -9.20 -14.65
N GLY A 209 -3.37 -8.99 -13.46
CA GLY A 209 -2.30 -8.02 -13.21
C GLY A 209 -1.01 -8.35 -13.95
N ILE A 210 -0.59 -9.61 -13.92
CA ILE A 210 0.58 -10.08 -14.65
C ILE A 210 0.40 -9.86 -16.17
N ILE A 211 -0.73 -10.27 -16.74
CA ILE A 211 -1.00 -10.11 -18.17
C ILE A 211 -1.04 -8.62 -18.55
N PHE A 212 -1.69 -7.80 -17.73
CA PHE A 212 -1.74 -6.35 -17.92
C PHE A 212 -0.35 -5.72 -17.97
N THR A 213 0.47 -6.00 -16.95
CA THR A 213 1.84 -5.48 -16.84
C THR A 213 2.74 -6.00 -17.96
N MET A 214 2.68 -7.29 -18.28
CA MET A 214 3.47 -7.88 -19.37
C MET A 214 3.13 -7.28 -20.74
N ARG A 215 1.84 -7.06 -21.04
CA ARG A 215 1.40 -6.43 -22.30
C ARG A 215 1.94 -5.00 -22.44
N TYR A 216 1.92 -4.24 -21.35
CA TYR A 216 2.48 -2.90 -21.36
C TYR A 216 4.01 -2.94 -21.48
N ALA A 217 4.69 -3.76 -20.71
CA ALA A 217 6.14 -3.93 -20.73
C ALA A 217 6.66 -4.36 -22.11
N GLU A 218 5.97 -5.29 -22.77
CA GLU A 218 6.34 -5.70 -24.12
C GLU A 218 6.15 -4.58 -25.15
N LYS A 219 5.10 -3.78 -25.00
CA LYS A 219 4.88 -2.60 -25.85
C LYS A 219 5.98 -1.57 -25.71
N VAL A 220 6.41 -1.28 -24.46
CA VAL A 220 7.50 -0.34 -24.17
C VAL A 220 8.85 -0.88 -24.67
N ARG A 221 9.12 -2.18 -24.46
CA ARG A 221 10.35 -2.82 -24.91
C ARG A 221 10.52 -2.83 -26.41
N LYS A 222 9.40 -3.02 -27.17
CA LYS A 222 9.42 -2.95 -28.65
C LYS A 222 9.58 -1.54 -29.18
N ASP A 223 9.06 -0.56 -28.47
CA ASP A 223 9.04 0.84 -28.89
C ASP A 223 8.95 1.74 -27.63
N ALA A 224 10.12 2.24 -27.21
CA ALA A 224 10.24 3.08 -26.02
C ALA A 224 9.36 4.34 -26.08
N THR A 225 9.03 4.85 -27.28
CA THR A 225 8.17 6.04 -27.41
C THR A 225 6.73 5.79 -26.96
N LYS A 226 6.32 4.52 -26.81
CA LYS A 226 4.99 4.12 -26.30
C LYS A 226 4.91 4.12 -24.77
N SER A 227 6.03 4.35 -24.08
CA SER A 227 6.04 4.54 -22.64
C SER A 227 5.28 5.80 -22.26
N LEU A 228 4.40 5.72 -21.24
CA LEU A 228 3.69 6.87 -20.70
C LEU A 228 4.62 7.85 -19.96
N VAL A 229 5.83 7.40 -19.61
CA VAL A 229 6.89 8.20 -18.98
C VAL A 229 8.07 8.47 -19.92
N TYR A 230 7.88 8.29 -21.23
CA TYR A 230 8.94 8.48 -22.24
C TYR A 230 9.63 9.85 -22.15
N ALA A 231 8.87 10.90 -21.92
CA ALA A 231 9.39 12.26 -21.81
C ALA A 231 10.41 12.43 -20.67
N GLN A 232 10.39 11.54 -19.67
CA GLN A 232 11.29 11.54 -18.51
C GLN A 232 12.31 10.39 -18.57
N ALA A 233 12.33 9.59 -19.64
CA ALA A 233 13.11 8.36 -19.72
C ALA A 233 14.62 8.60 -19.49
N GLU A 234 15.20 9.63 -20.12
CA GLU A 234 16.62 9.95 -19.98
C GLU A 234 16.97 10.49 -18.57
N GLU A 235 16.10 11.31 -18.00
CA GLU A 235 16.28 11.81 -16.64
C GLU A 235 16.13 10.67 -15.60
N ASN A 236 15.19 9.76 -15.81
CA ASN A 236 15.00 8.60 -14.95
C ASN A 236 16.20 7.65 -15.04
N LYS A 237 16.74 7.40 -16.23
CA LYS A 237 17.99 6.62 -16.38
C LYS A 237 19.15 7.26 -15.63
N LYS A 238 19.38 8.57 -15.81
CA LYS A 238 20.43 9.28 -15.09
C LYS A 238 20.26 9.25 -13.57
N PHE A 239 19.03 9.31 -13.09
CA PHE A 239 18.73 9.31 -11.66
C PHE A 239 18.92 7.92 -11.04
N PHE A 240 18.38 6.87 -11.66
CA PHE A 240 18.37 5.52 -11.10
C PHE A 240 19.59 4.68 -11.47
N LEU A 241 20.23 4.95 -12.61
CA LEU A 241 21.41 4.22 -13.09
C LEU A 241 22.68 5.06 -12.90
N LYS A 242 22.99 5.42 -11.65
CA LYS A 242 24.16 6.25 -11.28
C LYS A 242 25.51 5.67 -11.76
N GLY A 243 25.59 4.36 -12.06
CA GLY A 243 26.77 3.64 -12.56
C GLY A 243 26.87 3.49 -14.08
N GLY A 244 25.95 4.09 -14.87
CA GLY A 244 25.90 3.95 -16.33
C GLY A 244 25.09 2.74 -16.80
N ASN A 245 24.69 2.76 -18.10
CA ASN A 245 23.88 1.70 -18.73
C ASN A 245 24.71 0.45 -19.09
N ASP A 246 26.02 0.46 -18.87
CA ASP A 246 26.89 -0.64 -19.28
C ASP A 246 26.94 -1.70 -18.17
N VAL A 247 26.26 -2.83 -18.42
CA VAL A 247 26.27 -4.00 -17.52
C VAL A 247 27.70 -4.53 -17.30
N ASN A 248 28.63 -4.29 -18.26
CA ASN A 248 30.03 -4.68 -18.15
C ASN A 248 30.84 -3.72 -17.24
N ALA A 249 30.32 -2.52 -17.00
CA ALA A 249 30.93 -1.55 -16.06
C ALA A 249 30.42 -1.78 -14.60
N MET A 250 29.45 -2.67 -14.39
CA MET A 250 28.95 -2.97 -13.04
C MET A 250 30.01 -3.73 -12.23
N PRO A 251 30.10 -3.45 -10.92
CA PRO A 251 31.08 -4.09 -10.05
C PRO A 251 30.98 -5.61 -10.04
N GLU A 252 32.09 -6.31 -9.88
CA GLU A 252 32.08 -7.77 -9.71
C GLU A 252 31.44 -8.18 -8.39
N LEU A 253 30.78 -9.35 -8.40
CA LEU A 253 30.13 -9.95 -7.22
C LEU A 253 31.18 -10.69 -6.36
N THR A 254 31.97 -9.93 -5.60
CA THR A 254 32.97 -10.44 -4.67
C THR A 254 32.32 -11.16 -3.47
N THR A 255 33.12 -11.99 -2.74
CA THR A 255 32.64 -12.66 -1.52
C THR A 255 32.12 -11.68 -0.47
N LYS A 256 32.79 -10.53 -0.29
CA LYS A 256 32.34 -9.44 0.60
C LYS A 256 30.97 -8.93 0.18
N ARG A 257 30.74 -8.63 -1.10
CA ARG A 257 29.46 -8.16 -1.61
C ARG A 257 28.36 -9.22 -1.52
N LYS A 258 28.69 -10.52 -1.70
CA LYS A 258 27.75 -11.61 -1.46
C LYS A 258 27.30 -11.66 0.00
N LEU A 259 28.23 -11.47 0.94
CA LEU A 259 27.90 -11.45 2.37
C LEU A 259 27.00 -10.25 2.70
N ILE A 260 27.27 -9.07 2.14
CA ILE A 260 26.42 -7.87 2.31
C ILE A 260 25.01 -8.14 1.74
N LEU A 261 24.90 -8.72 0.53
CA LEU A 261 23.61 -9.10 -0.04
C LEU A 261 22.88 -10.17 0.79
N LEU A 262 23.62 -11.08 1.44
CA LEU A 262 23.04 -12.03 2.37
C LEU A 262 22.45 -11.33 3.59
N VAL A 263 23.17 -10.39 4.22
CA VAL A 263 22.66 -9.58 5.34
C VAL A 263 21.44 -8.77 4.88
N PHE A 264 21.50 -8.17 3.70
CA PHE A 264 20.39 -7.46 3.08
C PHE A 264 19.16 -8.37 2.95
N GLY A 265 19.30 -9.55 2.34
CA GLY A 265 18.20 -10.51 2.19
C GLY A 265 17.67 -11.02 3.53
N LEU A 266 18.55 -11.34 4.48
CA LEU A 266 18.18 -11.81 5.80
C LEU A 266 17.39 -10.75 6.60
N SER A 267 17.70 -9.46 6.46
CA SER A 267 16.92 -8.40 7.13
C SER A 267 15.45 -8.42 6.71
N PHE A 268 15.15 -8.69 5.43
CA PHE A 268 13.77 -8.86 4.97
C PHE A 268 13.14 -10.17 5.44
N VAL A 269 13.90 -11.25 5.48
CA VAL A 269 13.39 -12.54 6.01
C VAL A 269 13.03 -12.39 7.49
N ILE A 270 13.88 -11.72 8.27
CA ILE A 270 13.63 -11.44 9.70
C ILE A 270 12.42 -10.51 9.87
N MET A 271 12.30 -9.46 9.04
CA MET A 271 11.13 -8.57 9.01
C MET A 271 9.84 -9.38 8.79
N ILE A 272 9.78 -10.18 7.72
CA ILE A 272 8.62 -10.99 7.38
C ILE A 272 8.30 -11.96 8.52
N TRP A 273 9.33 -12.61 9.08
CA TRP A 273 9.16 -13.54 10.19
C TRP A 273 8.56 -12.86 11.44
N GLY A 274 9.00 -11.64 11.76
CA GLY A 274 8.51 -10.88 12.92
C GLY A 274 7.08 -10.33 12.77
N VAL A 275 6.67 -10.03 11.54
CA VAL A 275 5.32 -9.49 11.24
C VAL A 275 4.27 -10.60 11.10
N LEU A 276 4.67 -11.82 10.68
CA LEU A 276 3.73 -12.91 10.47
C LEU A 276 3.07 -13.38 11.77
N ALA A 277 1.74 -13.46 11.75
CA ALA A 277 0.92 -14.03 12.81
C ALA A 277 0.92 -15.57 12.70
N TRP A 278 1.99 -16.21 13.16
CA TRP A 278 2.23 -17.65 13.02
C TRP A 278 1.11 -18.50 13.64
N GLU A 279 0.58 -18.07 14.80
CA GLU A 279 -0.52 -18.75 15.49
C GLU A 279 -1.79 -18.76 14.65
N ASP A 280 -2.12 -17.64 13.99
CA ASP A 280 -3.29 -17.53 13.11
C ASP A 280 -3.16 -18.43 11.86
N LEU A 281 -1.93 -18.74 11.46
CA LEU A 281 -1.62 -19.68 10.37
C LEU A 281 -1.60 -21.14 10.83
N GLY A 282 -1.90 -21.41 12.11
CA GLY A 282 -1.83 -22.76 12.68
C GLY A 282 -0.41 -23.28 12.92
N ILE A 283 0.61 -22.42 12.84
CA ILE A 283 2.01 -22.76 13.07
C ILE A 283 2.38 -22.37 14.51
N THR A 284 2.26 -23.34 15.42
CA THR A 284 2.50 -23.12 16.86
C THR A 284 3.97 -23.35 17.29
N ILE A 285 4.83 -23.82 16.38
CA ILE A 285 6.25 -24.08 16.67
C ILE A 285 7.02 -22.76 16.87
N TRP A 286 6.58 -21.69 16.22
CA TRP A 286 7.19 -20.38 16.31
C TRP A 286 6.28 -19.41 17.05
N PRO A 287 6.82 -18.62 18.00
CA PRO A 287 6.04 -17.59 18.66
C PRO A 287 5.68 -16.48 17.67
N THR A 288 4.45 -16.00 17.72
CA THR A 288 4.04 -14.79 17.00
C THR A 288 4.63 -13.58 17.73
N MET A 289 5.45 -12.81 17.01
CA MET A 289 6.19 -11.69 17.62
C MET A 289 5.39 -10.38 17.61
N TRP A 290 4.37 -10.27 16.77
CA TRP A 290 3.53 -9.06 16.62
C TRP A 290 4.33 -7.79 16.38
N TRP A 291 5.45 -7.89 15.63
CA TRP A 291 6.28 -6.74 15.33
C TRP A 291 5.54 -5.69 14.53
N TRP A 292 5.84 -4.45 14.87
CA TRP A 292 5.33 -3.26 14.18
C TRP A 292 6.51 -2.40 13.72
N PHE A 293 6.25 -1.19 13.24
CA PHE A 293 7.29 -0.32 12.68
C PHE A 293 8.50 -0.06 13.60
N PRO A 294 8.37 0.11 14.94
CA PRO A 294 9.54 0.29 15.82
C PRO A 294 10.52 -0.89 15.78
N GLU A 295 10.02 -2.13 15.82
CA GLU A 295 10.86 -3.34 15.77
C GLU A 295 11.50 -3.48 14.41
N LEU A 296 10.77 -3.17 13.33
CA LEU A 296 11.28 -3.17 11.96
C LEU A 296 12.40 -2.13 11.78
N CYS A 297 12.26 -0.94 12.38
CA CYS A 297 13.34 0.04 12.44
C CYS A 297 14.58 -0.53 13.11
N GLY A 298 14.42 -1.26 14.22
CA GLY A 298 15.51 -1.93 14.93
C GLY A 298 16.25 -2.94 14.05
N VAL A 299 15.53 -3.76 13.29
CA VAL A 299 16.11 -4.74 12.35
C VAL A 299 16.96 -4.04 11.29
N PHE A 300 16.44 -3.00 10.62
CA PHE A 300 17.15 -2.33 9.54
C PHE A 300 18.30 -1.45 10.04
N LEU A 301 18.20 -0.86 11.24
CA LEU A 301 19.32 -0.18 11.90
C LEU A 301 20.45 -1.16 12.21
N ALA A 302 20.14 -2.30 12.85
CA ALA A 302 21.13 -3.34 13.14
C ALA A 302 21.77 -3.87 11.84
N ALA A 303 20.97 -4.14 10.81
CA ALA A 303 21.48 -4.58 9.51
C ALA A 303 22.41 -3.54 8.88
N SER A 304 22.10 -2.24 8.96
CA SER A 304 22.94 -1.17 8.44
C SER A 304 24.32 -1.11 9.14
N VAL A 305 24.35 -1.27 10.47
CA VAL A 305 25.60 -1.35 11.26
C VAL A 305 26.41 -2.59 10.87
N ILE A 306 25.77 -3.77 10.74
CA ILE A 306 26.44 -5.01 10.30
C ILE A 306 27.06 -4.84 8.92
N VAL A 307 26.34 -4.24 7.97
CA VAL A 307 26.84 -3.95 6.62
C VAL A 307 28.05 -3.01 6.66
N ALA A 308 27.98 -1.94 7.47
CA ALA A 308 29.08 -0.99 7.62
C ALA A 308 30.34 -1.68 8.20
N VAL A 309 30.18 -2.57 9.20
CA VAL A 309 31.28 -3.35 9.77
C VAL A 309 31.90 -4.29 8.71
N ILE A 310 31.07 -5.02 7.94
CA ILE A 310 31.54 -5.90 6.86
C ILE A 310 32.30 -5.10 5.81
N ASP A 311 31.80 -3.90 5.48
CA ASP A 311 32.44 -3.03 4.48
C ASP A 311 33.65 -2.27 5.04
N ARG A 312 33.85 -2.29 6.37
CA ARG A 312 34.89 -1.53 7.10
C ARG A 312 34.76 -0.03 6.90
N MET A 313 33.51 0.45 6.93
CA MET A 313 33.24 1.90 6.92
C MET A 313 33.70 2.49 8.25
N ASP A 314 34.32 3.66 8.20
CA ASP A 314 34.53 4.48 9.40
C ASP A 314 33.19 5.08 9.87
N ALA A 315 33.15 5.52 11.14
CA ALA A 315 31.91 5.99 11.76
C ALA A 315 31.34 7.23 11.05
N ASP A 316 32.20 8.16 10.62
CA ASP A 316 31.75 9.38 9.97
C ASP A 316 31.15 9.07 8.60
N THR A 317 31.81 8.23 7.78
CA THR A 317 31.28 7.76 6.50
C THR A 317 29.95 7.02 6.66
N PHE A 318 29.82 6.18 7.70
CA PHE A 318 28.56 5.47 7.98
C PHE A 318 27.43 6.43 8.30
N ILE A 319 27.66 7.36 9.27
CA ILE A 319 26.66 8.33 9.71
C ILE A 319 26.23 9.22 8.55
N ASP A 320 27.19 9.79 7.80
CA ASP A 320 26.89 10.65 6.66
C ASP A 320 26.11 9.92 5.57
N THR A 321 26.49 8.67 5.27
CA THR A 321 25.78 7.86 4.27
C THR A 321 24.36 7.55 4.72
N PHE A 322 24.18 7.15 5.97
CA PHE A 322 22.86 6.83 6.54
C PHE A 322 21.95 8.07 6.54
N LEU A 323 22.44 9.21 7.03
CA LEU A 323 21.66 10.45 7.07
C LEU A 323 21.31 10.96 5.67
N ASN A 324 22.21 10.85 4.70
CA ASN A 324 21.90 11.21 3.31
C ASN A 324 20.84 10.30 2.71
N GLY A 325 20.87 9.00 2.99
CA GLY A 325 19.82 8.08 2.56
C GLY A 325 18.45 8.36 3.19
N ALA A 326 18.43 8.67 4.49
CA ALA A 326 17.21 9.11 5.16
C ALA A 326 16.67 10.41 4.53
N LYS A 327 17.55 11.37 4.22
CA LYS A 327 17.20 12.63 3.54
C LYS A 327 16.58 12.40 2.15
N ASP A 328 17.05 11.40 1.41
CA ASP A 328 16.49 11.07 0.08
C ASP A 328 15.02 10.65 0.16
N LEU A 329 14.54 10.13 1.30
CA LEU A 329 13.14 9.72 1.54
C LEU A 329 12.32 10.73 2.35
N ILE A 330 12.84 11.91 2.70
CA ILE A 330 12.09 12.95 3.42
C ILE A 330 10.81 13.34 2.67
N GLY A 331 10.87 13.46 1.33
CA GLY A 331 9.69 13.78 0.53
C GLY A 331 8.56 12.77 0.72
N VAL A 332 8.90 11.48 0.72
CA VAL A 332 7.94 10.38 0.96
C VAL A 332 7.36 10.47 2.38
N ALA A 333 8.22 10.65 3.39
CA ALA A 333 7.84 10.76 4.78
C ALA A 333 6.85 11.92 5.03
N ILE A 334 7.11 13.10 4.44
CA ILE A 334 6.22 14.27 4.55
C ILE A 334 4.87 14.00 3.88
N ILE A 335 4.85 13.36 2.69
CA ILE A 335 3.60 13.01 2.00
C ILE A 335 2.73 12.11 2.86
N ILE A 336 3.30 11.10 3.53
CA ILE A 336 2.57 10.19 4.42
C ILE A 336 1.89 11.00 5.55
N GLY A 337 2.63 11.90 6.20
CA GLY A 337 2.07 12.76 7.26
C GLY A 337 0.95 13.68 6.76
N VAL A 338 1.15 14.35 5.61
CA VAL A 338 0.13 15.25 5.03
C VAL A 338 -1.14 14.46 4.66
N ALA A 339 -0.98 13.26 4.09
CA ALA A 339 -2.13 12.42 3.72
C ALA A 339 -2.93 11.98 4.95
N ARG A 340 -2.26 11.65 6.06
CA ARG A 340 -2.91 11.29 7.32
C ARG A 340 -3.74 12.43 7.90
N GLY A 341 -3.36 13.68 7.61
CA GLY A 341 -4.13 14.87 8.00
C GLY A 341 -5.57 14.89 7.50
N VAL A 342 -5.91 14.19 6.40
CA VAL A 342 -7.29 14.06 5.92
C VAL A 342 -8.16 13.33 6.96
N SER A 343 -7.70 12.18 7.45
CA SER A 343 -8.41 11.39 8.47
C SER A 343 -8.53 12.15 9.80
N ILE A 344 -7.50 12.90 10.18
CA ILE A 344 -7.53 13.74 11.39
C ILE A 344 -8.65 14.77 11.29
N VAL A 345 -8.72 15.54 10.19
CA VAL A 345 -9.78 16.55 9.98
C VAL A 345 -11.18 15.92 9.99
N MET A 346 -11.34 14.72 9.44
CA MET A 346 -12.62 14.01 9.46
C MET A 346 -13.05 13.62 10.87
N ASN A 347 -12.12 13.06 11.65
CA ASN A 347 -12.38 12.61 13.01
C ASN A 347 -12.68 13.81 13.92
N ASP A 348 -11.87 14.87 13.83
CA ASP A 348 -12.09 16.09 14.60
C ASP A 348 -13.45 16.75 14.25
N ALA A 349 -13.87 16.64 12.98
CA ALA A 349 -15.15 17.13 12.51
C ALA A 349 -16.35 16.30 12.97
N MET A 350 -16.13 15.13 13.55
CA MET A 350 -17.18 14.14 13.94
C MET A 350 -18.03 13.68 12.75
N ILE A 351 -17.48 13.65 11.52
CA ILE A 351 -18.23 13.26 10.31
C ILE A 351 -17.91 11.84 9.84
N THR A 352 -16.91 11.19 10.43
CA THR A 352 -16.52 9.81 10.05
C THR A 352 -17.68 8.85 10.28
N ASP A 353 -18.27 8.89 11.47
CA ASP A 353 -19.40 8.04 11.84
C ASP A 353 -20.67 8.39 11.06
N THR A 354 -20.88 9.67 10.73
CA THR A 354 -21.98 10.11 9.87
C THR A 354 -21.89 9.49 8.47
N ILE A 355 -20.67 9.45 7.89
CA ILE A 355 -20.44 8.83 6.57
C ILE A 355 -20.67 7.30 6.65
N LEU A 356 -20.25 6.67 7.75
CA LEU A 356 -20.48 5.25 7.99
C LEU A 356 -21.97 4.95 8.09
N HIS A 357 -22.71 5.75 8.87
CA HIS A 357 -24.17 5.62 9.02
C HIS A 357 -24.93 5.83 7.71
N PHE A 358 -24.47 6.76 6.86
CA PHE A 358 -25.03 6.90 5.53
C PHE A 358 -24.85 5.63 4.70
N GLY A 359 -23.66 4.99 4.78
CA GLY A 359 -23.39 3.70 4.15
C GLY A 359 -24.29 2.59 4.69
N GLU A 360 -24.49 2.52 6.02
CA GLU A 360 -25.42 1.60 6.68
C GLU A 360 -26.84 1.74 6.11
N ASN A 361 -27.35 2.96 6.02
CA ASN A 361 -28.70 3.24 5.50
C ASN A 361 -28.89 2.84 4.02
N LEU A 362 -27.83 2.92 3.20
CA LEU A 362 -27.91 2.49 1.80
C LEU A 362 -28.05 0.96 1.65
N LEU A 363 -27.65 0.21 2.66
CA LEU A 363 -27.66 -1.26 2.63
C LEU A 363 -28.93 -1.87 3.18
N THR A 364 -29.78 -1.09 3.83
CA THR A 364 -31.08 -1.55 4.33
C THR A 364 -32.06 -1.76 3.17
N SER A 365 -32.80 -2.86 3.18
CA SER A 365 -33.92 -3.12 2.25
C SER A 365 -33.53 -3.45 0.79
N VAL A 366 -32.33 -3.98 0.54
CA VAL A 366 -31.89 -4.44 -0.79
C VAL A 366 -31.81 -5.97 -0.86
N SER A 367 -31.86 -6.54 -2.08
CA SER A 367 -31.67 -7.99 -2.25
C SER A 367 -30.23 -8.42 -1.94
N SER A 368 -30.04 -9.68 -1.50
CA SER A 368 -28.73 -10.22 -1.06
C SER A 368 -27.58 -9.96 -2.05
N ALA A 369 -27.81 -10.20 -3.36
CA ALA A 369 -26.80 -9.94 -4.38
C ALA A 369 -26.49 -8.45 -4.55
N VAL A 370 -27.50 -7.58 -4.46
CA VAL A 370 -27.33 -6.12 -4.52
C VAL A 370 -26.63 -5.63 -3.26
N PHE A 371 -26.96 -6.18 -2.09
CA PHE A 371 -26.27 -5.90 -0.83
C PHE A 371 -24.76 -6.11 -0.97
N SER A 372 -24.32 -7.26 -1.49
CA SER A 372 -22.90 -7.58 -1.65
C SER A 372 -22.18 -6.60 -2.55
N CYS A 373 -22.79 -6.20 -3.67
CA CYS A 373 -22.23 -5.19 -4.59
C CYS A 373 -22.20 -3.80 -3.97
N LEU A 374 -23.26 -3.38 -3.31
CA LEU A 374 -23.34 -2.07 -2.65
C LEU A 374 -22.39 -1.98 -1.47
N THR A 375 -22.23 -3.04 -0.68
CA THR A 375 -21.24 -3.12 0.39
C THR A 375 -19.83 -2.83 -0.15
N TYR A 376 -19.48 -3.43 -1.28
CA TYR A 376 -18.18 -3.14 -1.93
C TYR A 376 -18.06 -1.66 -2.33
N ILE A 377 -19.11 -1.07 -2.91
CA ILE A 377 -19.12 0.35 -3.30
C ILE A 377 -19.03 1.26 -2.06
N VAL A 378 -19.78 0.95 -1.01
CA VAL A 378 -19.71 1.70 0.27
C VAL A 378 -18.27 1.66 0.82
N TYR A 379 -17.65 0.50 0.82
CA TYR A 379 -16.26 0.39 1.26
C TYR A 379 -15.25 1.09 0.34
N LEU A 380 -15.51 1.22 -0.96
CA LEU A 380 -14.70 2.09 -1.82
C LEU A 380 -14.77 3.55 -1.36
N VAL A 381 -15.95 4.03 -0.99
CA VAL A 381 -16.12 5.40 -0.48
C VAL A 381 -15.46 5.56 0.89
N LEU A 382 -15.73 4.65 1.83
CA LEU A 382 -15.15 4.70 3.18
C LEU A 382 -13.61 4.63 3.13
N SER A 383 -13.04 3.76 2.28
CA SER A 383 -11.60 3.60 2.13
C SER A 383 -10.92 4.84 1.52
N PHE A 384 -11.66 5.64 0.74
CA PHE A 384 -11.12 6.91 0.26
C PHE A 384 -10.84 7.87 1.41
N PHE A 385 -11.70 7.90 2.40
CA PHE A 385 -11.58 8.78 3.56
C PHE A 385 -10.73 8.17 4.68
N VAL A 386 -10.85 6.86 4.90
CA VAL A 386 -10.12 6.11 5.93
C VAL A 386 -9.23 5.07 5.26
N PRO A 387 -8.03 5.46 4.77
CA PRO A 387 -7.15 4.57 4.02
C PRO A 387 -6.48 3.48 4.86
N SER A 388 -6.51 3.60 6.20
CA SER A 388 -5.98 2.58 7.11
C SER A 388 -6.84 1.32 7.09
N SER A 389 -6.26 0.18 6.70
CA SER A 389 -6.98 -1.09 6.67
C SER A 389 -7.47 -1.51 8.06
N SER A 390 -6.60 -1.62 9.05
CA SER A 390 -6.97 -2.00 10.41
C SER A 390 -7.92 -0.99 11.08
N GLY A 391 -7.71 0.31 10.83
CA GLY A 391 -8.57 1.38 11.35
C GLY A 391 -9.99 1.29 10.78
N LEU A 392 -10.11 1.14 9.46
CA LEU A 392 -11.43 1.02 8.81
C LEU A 392 -12.15 -0.26 9.21
N ALA A 393 -11.44 -1.40 9.35
CA ALA A 393 -12.03 -2.64 9.81
C ALA A 393 -12.63 -2.49 11.20
N THR A 394 -11.89 -1.93 12.16
CA THR A 394 -12.34 -1.72 13.54
C THR A 394 -13.53 -0.79 13.59
N LEU A 395 -13.47 0.32 12.86
CA LEU A 395 -14.51 1.34 12.81
C LEU A 395 -15.84 0.83 12.23
N SER A 396 -15.79 -0.06 11.23
CA SER A 396 -16.96 -0.36 10.42
C SER A 396 -17.53 -1.77 10.59
N MET A 397 -16.70 -2.77 10.95
CA MET A 397 -17.17 -4.17 10.93
C MET A 397 -18.24 -4.48 11.97
N GLY A 398 -18.17 -3.86 13.17
CA GLY A 398 -19.19 -4.02 14.19
C GLY A 398 -20.58 -3.58 13.75
N ILE A 399 -20.67 -2.71 12.73
CA ILE A 399 -21.92 -2.22 12.14
C ILE A 399 -22.26 -2.99 10.87
N MET A 400 -21.31 -3.05 9.94
CA MET A 400 -21.55 -3.55 8.58
C MET A 400 -21.74 -5.07 8.51
N ALA A 401 -21.07 -5.83 9.41
CA ALA A 401 -21.21 -7.28 9.41
C ALA A 401 -22.60 -7.75 9.89
N PRO A 402 -23.20 -7.21 10.97
CA PRO A 402 -24.59 -7.55 11.34
C PRO A 402 -25.61 -7.20 10.26
N LEU A 403 -25.39 -6.20 9.42
CA LEU A 403 -26.31 -5.87 8.32
C LEU A 403 -26.40 -7.01 7.29
N ALA A 404 -25.34 -7.80 7.13
CA ALA A 404 -25.35 -8.97 6.26
C ALA A 404 -26.39 -10.01 6.71
N ASP A 405 -26.55 -10.21 8.03
CA ASP A 405 -27.50 -11.15 8.58
C ASP A 405 -28.94 -10.78 8.19
N PHE A 406 -29.30 -9.48 8.21
CA PHE A 406 -30.59 -8.98 7.77
C PHE A 406 -30.82 -9.13 6.27
N ALA A 407 -29.75 -9.11 5.48
CA ALA A 407 -29.81 -9.29 4.04
C ALA A 407 -29.73 -10.78 3.62
N ASN A 408 -29.71 -11.72 4.55
CA ASN A 408 -29.42 -13.14 4.33
C ASN A 408 -28.13 -13.36 3.52
N VAL A 409 -27.05 -12.72 3.96
CA VAL A 409 -25.70 -12.81 3.35
C VAL A 409 -24.72 -13.17 4.46
N GLY A 410 -23.74 -14.02 4.16
CA GLY A 410 -22.71 -14.34 5.14
C GLY A 410 -21.81 -13.12 5.43
N ARG A 411 -21.45 -12.96 6.70
CA ARG A 411 -20.61 -11.85 7.16
C ARG A 411 -19.22 -11.83 6.49
N GLU A 412 -18.74 -13.00 6.03
CA GLU A 412 -17.49 -13.11 5.27
C GLU A 412 -17.56 -12.36 3.93
N ILE A 413 -18.73 -12.21 3.31
CA ILE A 413 -18.90 -11.38 2.10
C ILE A 413 -18.59 -9.92 2.40
N VAL A 414 -19.00 -9.41 3.56
CA VAL A 414 -18.67 -8.04 4.01
C VAL A 414 -17.19 -7.88 4.23
N VAL A 415 -16.54 -8.86 4.91
CA VAL A 415 -15.08 -8.86 5.13
C VAL A 415 -14.32 -8.87 3.81
N ILE A 416 -14.74 -9.67 2.84
CA ILE A 416 -14.10 -9.76 1.51
C ILE A 416 -14.31 -8.45 0.74
N ALA A 417 -15.53 -7.90 0.74
CA ALA A 417 -15.87 -6.64 0.08
C ALA A 417 -15.00 -5.49 0.63
N TYR A 418 -14.87 -5.42 1.96
CA TYR A 418 -14.01 -4.46 2.64
C TYR A 418 -12.54 -4.60 2.23
N ALA A 419 -11.95 -5.80 2.34
CA ALA A 419 -10.54 -6.02 2.04
C ALA A 419 -10.20 -5.68 0.57
N ALA A 420 -11.06 -6.12 -0.35
CA ALA A 420 -10.91 -5.84 -1.78
C ALA A 420 -11.05 -4.34 -2.10
N ALA A 421 -12.01 -3.64 -1.49
CA ALA A 421 -12.22 -2.21 -1.70
C ALA A 421 -11.08 -1.37 -1.13
N ASN A 422 -10.67 -1.65 0.12
CA ASN A 422 -9.62 -0.90 0.79
C ASN A 422 -8.30 -0.98 0.03
N SER A 423 -7.85 -2.19 -0.33
CA SER A 423 -6.62 -2.35 -1.09
C SER A 423 -6.71 -1.82 -2.53
N MET A 424 -7.89 -1.87 -3.17
CA MET A 424 -8.08 -1.23 -4.47
C MET A 424 -7.91 0.29 -4.38
N LEU A 425 -8.46 0.91 -3.35
CA LEU A 425 -8.32 2.35 -3.12
C LEU A 425 -6.86 2.73 -2.78
N ALA A 426 -6.10 1.85 -2.13
CA ALA A 426 -4.67 2.04 -1.90
C ALA A 426 -3.85 2.16 -3.21
N LEU A 427 -4.43 1.79 -4.37
CA LEU A 427 -3.83 1.98 -5.70
C LEU A 427 -4.24 3.29 -6.38
N VAL A 428 -5.28 3.97 -5.93
CA VAL A 428 -5.81 5.15 -6.63
C VAL A 428 -6.08 6.34 -5.73
N ALA A 429 -6.38 6.14 -4.44
CA ALA A 429 -6.74 7.24 -3.57
C ALA A 429 -5.52 8.12 -3.25
N PRO A 430 -5.56 9.43 -3.53
CA PRO A 430 -4.48 10.33 -3.14
C PRO A 430 -4.41 10.53 -1.62
N THR A 431 -5.40 10.09 -0.88
CA THR A 431 -5.39 10.00 0.59
C THR A 431 -4.50 8.85 1.10
N CYS A 432 -4.14 7.89 0.25
CA CYS A 432 -3.15 6.87 0.58
C CYS A 432 -1.74 7.47 0.47
N GLY A 433 -1.14 7.82 1.61
CA GLY A 433 0.19 8.41 1.70
C GLY A 433 1.27 7.55 1.06
N LEU A 434 1.19 6.23 1.24
CA LEU A 434 2.11 5.28 0.61
C LEU A 434 2.07 5.37 -0.92
N LEU A 435 0.88 5.39 -1.54
CA LEU A 435 0.76 5.54 -2.99
C LEU A 435 1.44 6.82 -3.46
N MET A 436 1.10 7.94 -2.82
CA MET A 436 1.65 9.24 -3.22
C MET A 436 3.17 9.29 -3.01
N GLY A 437 3.67 8.65 -1.94
CA GLY A 437 5.10 8.52 -1.66
C GLY A 437 5.84 7.69 -2.71
N VAL A 438 5.33 6.53 -3.11
CA VAL A 438 5.99 5.70 -4.13
C VAL A 438 5.91 6.33 -5.52
N LEU A 439 4.87 7.11 -5.82
CA LEU A 439 4.79 7.89 -7.05
C LEU A 439 5.89 8.97 -7.09
N GLU A 440 6.14 9.65 -5.99
CA GLU A 440 7.24 10.60 -5.86
C GLU A 440 8.60 9.90 -6.00
N MET A 441 8.82 8.80 -5.27
CA MET A 441 10.03 7.99 -5.32
C MET A 441 10.35 7.49 -6.74
N THR A 442 9.32 7.09 -7.50
CA THR A 442 9.48 6.61 -8.90
C THR A 442 9.42 7.73 -9.94
N ARG A 443 9.34 8.99 -9.50
CA ARG A 443 9.20 10.17 -10.36
C ARG A 443 8.03 10.07 -11.34
N THR A 444 6.95 9.43 -10.91
CA THR A 444 5.74 9.20 -11.70
C THR A 444 4.63 10.16 -11.24
N SER A 445 4.08 10.96 -12.14
CA SER A 445 2.97 11.83 -11.76
C SER A 445 1.70 11.02 -11.49
N TYR A 446 0.88 11.45 -10.53
CA TYR A 446 -0.41 10.81 -10.22
C TYR A 446 -1.29 10.64 -11.45
N GLY A 447 -1.37 11.68 -12.31
CA GLY A 447 -2.14 11.60 -13.55
C GLY A 447 -1.62 10.58 -14.55
N THR A 448 -0.30 10.34 -14.62
CA THR A 448 0.29 9.29 -15.46
C THR A 448 -0.06 7.91 -14.91
N TRP A 449 0.03 7.73 -13.59
CA TRP A 449 -0.38 6.50 -12.92
C TRP A 449 -1.86 6.17 -13.16
N MET A 450 -2.76 7.15 -12.96
CA MET A 450 -4.20 6.98 -13.21
C MET A 450 -4.54 6.64 -14.67
N LYS A 451 -3.82 7.22 -15.63
CA LYS A 451 -3.96 6.83 -17.05
C LYS A 451 -3.52 5.41 -17.31
N PHE A 452 -2.51 4.95 -16.60
CA PHE A 452 -1.99 3.59 -16.72
C PHE A 452 -2.95 2.59 -16.09
N VAL A 453 -3.27 2.74 -14.79
CA VAL A 453 -3.97 1.71 -14.00
C VAL A 453 -5.50 1.79 -14.08
N GLY A 454 -6.07 2.96 -14.38
CA GLY A 454 -7.51 3.22 -14.21
C GLY A 454 -8.42 2.23 -14.93
N LYS A 455 -8.16 1.92 -16.21
CA LYS A 455 -8.98 0.94 -16.97
C LYS A 455 -8.86 -0.48 -16.39
N PHE A 456 -7.68 -0.84 -15.92
CA PHE A 456 -7.44 -2.13 -15.29
C PHE A 456 -8.23 -2.26 -13.99
N LEU A 457 -8.24 -1.21 -13.17
CA LEU A 457 -8.97 -1.23 -11.89
C LEU A 457 -10.49 -1.23 -12.06
N ILE A 458 -11.03 -0.59 -13.12
CA ILE A 458 -12.45 -0.74 -13.47
C ILE A 458 -12.77 -2.23 -13.77
N PHE A 459 -11.92 -2.91 -14.53
CA PHE A 459 -12.09 -4.34 -14.78
C PHE A 459 -12.03 -5.16 -13.47
N ILE A 460 -11.08 -4.89 -12.59
CA ILE A 460 -10.94 -5.56 -11.29
C ILE A 460 -12.18 -5.30 -10.41
N ALA A 461 -12.67 -4.05 -10.35
CA ALA A 461 -13.87 -3.70 -9.59
C ALA A 461 -15.10 -4.48 -10.07
N LEU A 462 -15.31 -4.54 -11.39
CA LEU A 462 -16.42 -5.30 -11.97
C LEU A 462 -16.27 -6.81 -11.70
N ALA A 463 -15.06 -7.35 -11.84
CA ALA A 463 -14.79 -8.75 -11.51
C ALA A 463 -15.06 -9.07 -10.05
N THR A 464 -14.67 -8.17 -9.12
CA THR A 464 -14.97 -8.29 -7.70
C THR A 464 -16.47 -8.34 -7.45
N MET A 465 -17.24 -7.39 -7.99
CA MET A 465 -18.69 -7.35 -7.81
C MET A 465 -19.38 -8.62 -8.38
N VAL A 466 -18.93 -9.11 -9.54
CA VAL A 466 -19.47 -10.35 -10.13
C VAL A 466 -19.19 -11.56 -9.22
N VAL A 467 -17.97 -11.66 -8.66
CA VAL A 467 -17.62 -12.78 -7.74
C VAL A 467 -18.42 -12.68 -6.44
N LEU A 468 -18.53 -11.48 -5.84
CA LEU A 468 -19.29 -11.28 -4.62
C LEU A 468 -20.79 -11.61 -4.81
N ALA A 469 -21.42 -11.06 -5.88
CA ALA A 469 -22.81 -11.35 -6.19
C ALA A 469 -23.03 -12.84 -6.52
N GLY A 470 -22.14 -13.44 -7.31
CA GLY A 470 -22.17 -14.86 -7.64
C GLY A 470 -22.02 -15.76 -6.42
N ALA A 471 -21.07 -15.45 -5.54
CA ALA A 471 -20.90 -16.18 -4.28
C ALA A 471 -22.14 -16.07 -3.39
N THR A 472 -22.74 -14.88 -3.28
CA THR A 472 -23.97 -14.67 -2.52
C THR A 472 -25.14 -15.48 -3.08
N ILE A 473 -25.34 -15.52 -4.39
CA ILE A 473 -26.44 -16.29 -5.02
C ILE A 473 -26.24 -17.81 -4.86
N ILE A 474 -24.99 -18.27 -4.85
CA ILE A 474 -24.67 -19.71 -4.78
C ILE A 474 -24.74 -20.25 -3.35
N LEU A 475 -24.35 -19.43 -2.37
CA LEU A 475 -24.19 -19.85 -0.99
C LEU A 475 -25.40 -19.50 -0.10
N TYR A 476 -26.15 -18.48 -0.47
CA TYR A 476 -27.28 -17.91 0.28
C TYR A 476 -28.51 -17.70 -0.62
#